data_e4062aad96cbc995e61ba26a03a48850
#
_entry.id   e4062aad96cbc995e61ba26a03a48850
#
_cell.length_a   1.000
_cell.length_b   1.000
_cell.length_c   1.000
_cell.angle_alpha   90.00
_cell.angle_beta   90.00
_cell.angle_gamma   90.00
#
_symmetry.space_group_name_H-M   'P 1'
#
loop_
_entity.id
_entity.type
_entity.pdbx_description
1 polymer ?
#
loop_
_entity_poly.entity_id
_entity_poly.type
_entity_poly.pdbx_seq_one_letter_code
_entity_poly.pdbx_strand_id
1 'polypeptide(L)'
;MIDSKPISEVLNVDCLEYMRSLPDKHFDLCIADPPYGLDKKSSMGGPKLQNRAFSRGVIHDWDIRPTDEAFAEIMRVSKNQIIWGGNYFPLPPTRCFVCWDKAQPWPNFSQCELAWTSFDSPAKLFRFDNRTGNKIHPTQKPTELYAYLLKNFAIGGGKIFDPYLGSGSSRIAAY
;
A
#
# COMPACT_ATOMS: atom_id res chain seq x y z
N MET A 1 -10.63 -5.54 -32.28
CA MET A 1 -10.34 -5.23 -30.85
C MET A 1 -9.01 -4.50 -30.85
N ILE A 2 -8.97 -3.25 -30.43
CA ILE A 2 -7.74 -2.47 -30.36
C ILE A 2 -7.03 -2.97 -29.08
N ASP A 3 -5.95 -3.72 -29.28
CA ASP A 3 -5.08 -4.18 -28.21
C ASP A 3 -4.24 -2.97 -27.74
N SER A 4 -4.90 -2.04 -27.06
CA SER A 4 -4.21 -0.91 -26.46
C SER A 4 -3.52 -1.40 -25.19
N LYS A 5 -2.19 -1.45 -25.24
CA LYS A 5 -1.39 -1.68 -24.03
C LYS A 5 -1.85 -0.74 -22.92
N PRO A 6 -1.93 -1.20 -21.66
CA PRO A 6 -2.29 -0.35 -20.55
C PRO A 6 -1.30 0.82 -20.46
N ILE A 7 -1.84 2.04 -20.31
CA ILE A 7 -1.00 3.21 -20.08
C ILE A 7 -0.52 3.15 -18.62
N SER A 8 0.80 3.17 -18.44
CA SER A 8 1.42 3.15 -17.11
C SER A 8 2.43 4.30 -17.02
N GLU A 9 2.17 5.25 -16.12
CA GLU A 9 3.00 6.42 -15.90
C GLU A 9 3.57 6.40 -14.48
N VAL A 10 4.82 6.85 -14.34
CA VAL A 10 5.48 7.05 -13.03
C VAL A 10 6.00 8.47 -12.99
N LEU A 11 5.59 9.20 -11.96
CA LEU A 11 6.01 10.58 -11.72
C LEU A 11 6.87 10.65 -10.45
N ASN A 12 7.97 11.37 -10.51
CA ASN A 12 8.78 11.70 -9.34
C ASN A 12 8.43 13.11 -8.85
N VAL A 13 7.30 13.21 -8.15
CA VAL A 13 6.74 14.48 -7.66
C VAL A 13 6.19 14.28 -6.25
N ASP A 14 5.97 15.38 -5.51
CA ASP A 14 5.22 15.32 -4.27
C ASP A 14 3.78 14.88 -4.57
N CYS A 15 3.33 13.80 -3.90
CA CYS A 15 2.02 13.21 -4.18
C CYS A 15 0.87 14.12 -3.75
N LEU A 16 1.03 14.93 -2.69
CA LEU A 16 0.01 15.85 -2.23
C LEU A 16 -0.18 17.00 -3.22
N GLU A 17 0.91 17.61 -3.67
CA GLU A 17 0.87 18.66 -4.70
C GLU A 17 0.26 18.14 -6.02
N TYR A 18 0.63 16.93 -6.41
CA TYR A 18 0.05 16.30 -7.58
C TYR A 18 -1.46 16.08 -7.43
N MET A 19 -1.91 15.52 -6.30
CA MET A 19 -3.34 15.31 -6.06
C MET A 19 -4.13 16.62 -6.07
N ARG A 20 -3.60 17.70 -5.48
CA ARG A 20 -4.25 19.04 -5.51
C ARG A 20 -4.51 19.57 -6.91
N SER A 21 -3.68 19.20 -7.89
CA SER A 21 -3.84 19.61 -9.29
C SER A 21 -4.91 18.83 -10.05
N LEU A 22 -5.45 17.75 -9.49
CA LEU A 22 -6.39 16.86 -10.15
C LEU A 22 -7.85 17.19 -9.80
N PRO A 23 -8.80 16.93 -10.70
CA PRO A 23 -10.22 17.05 -10.40
C PRO A 23 -10.68 15.93 -9.45
N ASP A 24 -11.86 16.15 -8.84
CA ASP A 24 -12.51 15.15 -8.00
C ASP A 24 -12.78 13.87 -8.79
N LYS A 25 -12.61 12.72 -8.12
CA LYS A 25 -12.93 11.40 -8.67
C LYS A 25 -12.24 11.09 -10.01
N HIS A 26 -11.03 11.65 -10.20
CA HIS A 26 -10.22 11.45 -11.40
C HIS A 26 -9.83 9.97 -11.61
N PHE A 27 -9.57 9.24 -10.51
CA PHE A 27 -9.23 7.82 -10.52
C PHE A 27 -10.43 6.95 -10.09
N ASP A 28 -10.52 5.74 -10.63
CA ASP A 28 -11.54 4.78 -10.24
C ASP A 28 -11.17 4.07 -8.93
N LEU A 29 -9.88 3.83 -8.72
CA LEU A 29 -9.35 3.19 -7.51
C LEU A 29 -8.00 3.79 -7.11
N CYS A 30 -7.86 4.14 -5.83
CA CYS A 30 -6.56 4.40 -5.21
C CYS A 30 -6.14 3.20 -4.35
N ILE A 31 -4.91 2.71 -4.53
CA ILE A 31 -4.30 1.71 -3.64
C ILE A 31 -3.07 2.37 -3.02
N ALA A 32 -3.14 2.74 -1.75
CA ALA A 32 -2.10 3.45 -1.04
C ALA A 32 -1.43 2.58 0.03
N ASP A 33 -0.10 2.60 0.08
CA ASP A 33 0.71 2.01 1.15
C ASP A 33 1.60 3.10 1.78
N PRO A 34 1.01 4.05 2.53
CA PRO A 34 1.74 5.17 3.08
C PRO A 34 2.68 4.72 4.20
N PRO A 35 3.73 5.50 4.52
CA PRO A 35 4.51 5.29 5.73
C PRO A 35 3.62 5.40 6.96
N TYR A 36 3.81 4.49 7.94
CA TYR A 36 2.91 4.42 9.11
C TYR A 36 3.33 5.37 10.24
N GLY A 37 4.56 5.91 10.19
CA GLY A 37 5.10 6.76 11.25
C GLY A 37 5.30 6.01 12.55
N LEU A 38 5.61 4.73 12.48
CA LEU A 38 5.86 3.91 13.66
C LEU A 38 7.28 4.18 14.14
N ASP A 39 7.40 4.84 15.29
CA ASP A 39 8.69 5.14 15.93
C ASP A 39 9.46 3.83 16.19
N LYS A 40 10.45 3.52 15.35
CA LYS A 40 11.22 2.27 15.37
C LYS A 40 12.31 2.22 16.45
N LYS A 41 12.11 2.89 17.57
CA LYS A 41 12.96 2.70 18.77
C LYS A 41 12.81 1.33 19.39
N SER A 42 11.79 0.56 19.04
CA SER A 42 11.66 -0.83 19.46
C SER A 42 12.47 -1.71 18.52
N SER A 43 13.53 -2.30 19.06
CA SER A 43 14.41 -3.29 18.46
C SER A 43 13.63 -4.35 17.65
N MET A 44 13.49 -4.14 16.35
CA MET A 44 13.03 -5.20 15.46
C MET A 44 14.15 -6.22 15.27
N GLY A 45 14.10 -7.29 16.05
CA GLY A 45 14.97 -8.44 15.90
C GLY A 45 16.28 -8.38 16.68
N GLY A 46 16.77 -9.55 17.10
CA GLY A 46 18.03 -9.69 17.81
C GLY A 46 19.25 -9.31 16.97
N PRO A 47 20.47 -9.39 17.54
CA PRO A 47 21.72 -8.89 16.94
C PRO A 47 22.01 -9.35 15.51
N LYS A 48 21.48 -10.50 15.09
CA LYS A 48 21.65 -11.04 13.73
C LYS A 48 20.86 -10.28 12.65
N LEU A 49 19.79 -9.57 13.02
CA LEU A 49 18.99 -8.77 12.07
C LEU A 49 19.50 -7.34 11.94
N GLN A 50 20.24 -6.86 12.96
CA GLN A 50 20.87 -5.52 12.92
C GLN A 50 21.99 -5.40 11.87
N ASN A 51 22.53 -6.52 11.39
CA ASN A 51 23.61 -6.55 10.39
C ASN A 51 23.14 -6.61 8.92
N ARG A 52 21.85 -6.61 8.66
CA ARG A 52 21.37 -6.48 7.28
C ARG A 52 21.56 -5.04 6.80
N ALA A 53 22.01 -4.87 5.55
CA ALA A 53 22.33 -3.56 4.96
C ALA A 53 21.20 -2.52 5.06
N PHE A 54 19.98 -2.96 5.26
CA PHE A 54 18.77 -2.14 5.44
C PHE A 54 18.57 -1.60 6.88
N SER A 55 19.35 -2.04 7.87
CA SER A 55 19.20 -1.59 9.27
C SER A 55 20.18 -0.47 9.65
N ARG A 56 21.02 -0.02 8.73
CA ARG A 56 21.98 1.06 8.99
C ARG A 56 21.40 2.42 8.58
N GLY A 57 20.81 3.13 9.52
CA GLY A 57 20.74 4.61 9.55
C GLY A 57 19.90 5.36 8.50
N VAL A 58 19.61 4.77 7.35
CA VAL A 58 18.92 5.45 6.24
C VAL A 58 17.39 5.30 6.29
N ILE A 59 16.88 4.46 7.18
CA ILE A 59 15.46 4.05 7.19
C ILE A 59 14.57 5.05 7.95
N HIS A 60 15.14 5.99 8.69
CA HIS A 60 14.36 6.84 9.60
C HIS A 60 13.72 8.05 8.93
N ASP A 61 14.27 8.56 7.84
CA ASP A 61 13.86 9.84 7.28
C ASP A 61 12.61 9.75 6.37
N TRP A 62 12.25 8.57 5.88
CA TRP A 62 11.08 8.41 5.01
C TRP A 62 9.81 7.88 5.71
N ASP A 63 9.92 7.31 6.94
CA ASP A 63 8.77 6.78 7.69
C ASP A 63 8.01 7.91 8.42
N ILE A 64 7.69 8.96 7.69
CA ILE A 64 6.89 10.07 8.18
C ILE A 64 5.44 9.84 7.78
N ARG A 65 4.56 9.76 8.78
CA ARG A 65 3.13 9.63 8.57
C ARG A 65 2.61 10.78 7.69
N PRO A 66 1.80 10.50 6.64
CA PRO A 66 1.14 11.52 5.87
C PRO A 66 0.21 12.38 6.72
N THR A 67 0.00 13.61 6.28
CA THR A 67 -0.94 14.54 6.92
C THR A 67 -2.39 14.09 6.71
N ASP A 68 -3.30 14.55 7.56
CA ASP A 68 -4.74 14.29 7.38
C ASP A 68 -5.25 14.88 6.05
N GLU A 69 -4.62 15.97 5.56
CA GLU A 69 -4.89 16.53 4.25
C GLU A 69 -4.57 15.55 3.12
N ALA A 70 -3.45 14.81 3.20
CA ALA A 70 -3.11 13.81 2.19
C ALA A 70 -4.18 12.71 2.09
N PHE A 71 -4.75 12.27 3.22
CA PHE A 71 -5.86 11.33 3.21
C PHE A 71 -7.15 11.95 2.63
N ALA A 72 -7.44 13.21 2.95
CA ALA A 72 -8.57 13.93 2.35
C ALA A 72 -8.45 14.02 0.82
N GLU A 73 -7.24 14.31 0.31
CA GLU A 73 -6.97 14.35 -1.12
C GLU A 73 -7.09 12.95 -1.78
N ILE A 74 -6.60 11.90 -1.14
CA ILE A 74 -6.80 10.52 -1.62
C ILE A 74 -8.30 10.22 -1.78
N MET A 75 -9.11 10.59 -0.79
CA MET A 75 -10.56 10.41 -0.84
C MET A 75 -11.21 11.28 -1.92
N ARG A 76 -10.72 12.49 -2.15
CA ARG A 76 -11.25 13.42 -3.15
C ARG A 76 -10.95 12.96 -4.58
N VAL A 77 -9.70 12.62 -4.88
CA VAL A 77 -9.27 12.32 -6.26
C VAL A 77 -9.66 10.92 -6.74
N SER A 78 -10.08 10.02 -5.86
CA SER A 78 -10.45 8.65 -6.25
C SER A 78 -11.88 8.29 -5.84
N LYS A 79 -12.53 7.46 -6.66
CA LYS A 79 -13.90 6.96 -6.39
C LYS A 79 -13.89 5.96 -5.24
N ASN A 80 -12.94 5.03 -5.27
CA ASN A 80 -12.75 4.02 -4.23
C ASN A 80 -11.31 3.99 -3.75
N GLN A 81 -11.09 3.55 -2.50
CA GLN A 81 -9.78 3.53 -1.87
C GLN A 81 -9.51 2.20 -1.18
N ILE A 82 -8.25 1.79 -1.20
CA ILE A 82 -7.66 0.72 -0.38
C ILE A 82 -6.41 1.33 0.26
N ILE A 83 -6.37 1.41 1.60
CA ILE A 83 -5.28 2.06 2.35
C ILE A 83 -4.68 1.06 3.32
N TRP A 84 -3.45 0.62 3.06
CA TRP A 84 -2.68 -0.25 3.94
C TRP A 84 -2.34 0.46 5.25
N GLY A 85 -2.30 -0.30 6.33
CA GLY A 85 -2.09 0.26 7.66
C GLY A 85 -3.25 1.11 8.16
N GLY A 86 -4.47 0.88 7.65
CA GLY A 86 -5.66 1.67 8.00
C GLY A 86 -5.98 1.72 9.49
N ASN A 87 -5.45 0.78 10.28
CA ASN A 87 -5.53 0.77 11.73
C ASN A 87 -4.64 1.83 12.42
N TYR A 88 -3.72 2.47 11.69
CA TYR A 88 -2.83 3.53 12.21
C TYR A 88 -3.33 4.94 11.88
N PHE A 89 -4.40 5.07 11.08
CA PHE A 89 -4.88 6.35 10.56
C PHE A 89 -6.31 6.63 10.99
N PRO A 90 -6.73 7.91 11.10
CA PRO A 90 -8.09 8.31 11.48
C PRO A 90 -9.05 8.16 10.28
N LEU A 91 -9.18 6.95 9.76
CA LEU A 91 -10.09 6.63 8.67
C LEU A 91 -11.49 6.32 9.22
N PRO A 92 -12.56 6.58 8.46
CA PRO A 92 -13.91 6.30 8.91
C PRO A 92 -14.13 4.79 9.11
N PRO A 93 -15.11 4.38 9.91
CA PRO A 93 -15.50 2.98 10.01
C PRO A 93 -15.78 2.37 8.64
N THR A 94 -15.35 1.14 8.44
CA THR A 94 -15.60 0.39 7.20
C THR A 94 -16.12 -1.01 7.49
N ARG A 95 -16.99 -1.50 6.63
CA ARG A 95 -17.44 -2.90 6.64
C ARG A 95 -16.44 -3.83 5.93
N CYS A 96 -15.73 -3.31 4.91
CA CYS A 96 -14.78 -4.07 4.13
C CYS A 96 -13.36 -3.65 4.46
N PHE A 97 -12.61 -4.54 5.08
CA PHE A 97 -11.17 -4.45 5.17
C PHE A 97 -10.52 -5.69 4.56
N VAL A 98 -9.27 -5.58 4.14
CA VAL A 98 -8.48 -6.70 3.67
C VAL A 98 -7.43 -7.04 4.71
N CYS A 99 -7.43 -8.29 5.17
CA CYS A 99 -6.38 -8.84 6.03
C CYS A 99 -5.41 -9.65 5.18
N TRP A 100 -4.14 -9.23 5.13
CA TRP A 100 -3.08 -10.05 4.58
C TRP A 100 -2.44 -10.88 5.68
N ASP A 101 -2.76 -12.19 5.73
CA ASP A 101 -2.06 -13.19 6.54
C ASP A 101 -0.71 -13.51 5.88
N LYS A 102 0.37 -13.15 6.54
CA LYS A 102 1.75 -13.31 6.06
C LYS A 102 2.26 -14.75 6.14
N ALA A 103 1.46 -15.67 6.68
CA ALA A 103 1.81 -17.07 6.89
C ALA A 103 3.18 -17.29 7.58
N GLN A 104 3.62 -16.33 8.40
CA GLN A 104 4.91 -16.38 9.07
C GLN A 104 4.78 -16.91 10.51
N PRO A 105 5.74 -17.76 10.99
CA PRO A 105 5.60 -18.46 12.27
C PRO A 105 6.12 -17.68 13.47
N TRP A 106 6.76 -16.52 13.30
CA TRP A 106 7.45 -15.84 14.39
C TRP A 106 6.52 -14.96 15.22
N PRO A 107 6.37 -15.21 16.54
CA PRO A 107 5.42 -14.48 17.37
C PRO A 107 5.77 -12.99 17.58
N ASN A 108 7.05 -12.64 17.41
CA ASN A 108 7.55 -11.27 17.60
C ASN A 108 7.40 -10.39 16.37
N PHE A 109 6.85 -10.92 15.27
CA PHE A 109 6.56 -10.17 14.06
C PHE A 109 5.06 -10.15 13.79
N SER A 110 4.57 -9.05 13.23
CA SER A 110 3.17 -8.96 12.83
C SER A 110 2.79 -10.09 11.88
N GLN A 111 1.84 -10.92 12.28
CA GLN A 111 1.36 -12.06 11.50
C GLN A 111 0.49 -11.64 10.34
N CYS A 112 -0.14 -10.47 10.44
CA CYS A 112 -0.97 -9.91 9.36
C CYS A 112 -0.78 -8.40 9.21
N GLU A 113 -1.23 -7.88 8.09
CA GLU A 113 -1.45 -6.45 7.86
C GLU A 113 -2.88 -6.21 7.43
N LEU A 114 -3.40 -5.04 7.80
CA LEU A 114 -4.77 -4.64 7.48
C LEU A 114 -4.76 -3.50 6.46
N ALA A 115 -5.60 -3.62 5.43
CA ALA A 115 -5.96 -2.51 4.58
C ALA A 115 -7.40 -2.10 4.87
N TRP A 116 -7.60 -0.83 5.16
CA TRP A 116 -8.91 -0.20 5.16
C TRP A 116 -9.41 -0.05 3.72
N THR A 117 -10.71 -0.19 3.49
CA THR A 117 -11.27 0.08 2.15
C THR A 117 -12.56 0.91 2.26
N SER A 118 -12.88 1.65 1.19
CA SER A 118 -14.13 2.40 1.07
C SER A 118 -15.31 1.55 0.56
N PHE A 119 -15.07 0.27 0.26
CA PHE A 119 -16.10 -0.60 -0.31
C PHE A 119 -17.12 -1.07 0.73
N ASP A 120 -18.39 -1.10 0.37
CA ASP A 120 -19.44 -1.74 1.17
C ASP A 120 -19.61 -3.21 0.77
N SER A 121 -18.72 -4.04 1.28
CA SER A 121 -18.73 -5.49 1.05
C SER A 121 -18.17 -6.23 2.27
N PRO A 122 -18.33 -7.56 2.38
CA PRO A 122 -17.68 -8.33 3.43
C PRO A 122 -16.15 -8.22 3.39
N ALA A 123 -15.53 -8.22 4.58
CA ALA A 123 -14.08 -8.26 4.74
C ALA A 123 -13.46 -9.45 3.98
N LYS A 124 -12.21 -9.30 3.54
CA LYS A 124 -11.51 -10.31 2.76
C LYS A 124 -10.20 -10.72 3.43
N LEU A 125 -9.87 -11.99 3.29
CA LEU A 125 -8.61 -12.57 3.75
C LEU A 125 -7.76 -12.95 2.53
N PHE A 126 -6.51 -12.54 2.53
CA PHE A 126 -5.49 -12.97 1.59
C PHE A 126 -4.33 -13.60 2.36
N ARG A 127 -3.99 -14.85 2.06
CA ARG A 127 -2.88 -15.55 2.70
C ARG A 127 -1.75 -15.75 1.70
N PHE A 128 -0.58 -15.24 2.05
CA PHE A 128 0.62 -15.37 1.22
C PHE A 128 1.89 -15.20 2.06
N ASP A 129 2.85 -16.11 1.88
CA ASP A 129 4.09 -16.11 2.64
C ASP A 129 4.97 -14.89 2.29
N ASN A 130 5.19 -14.04 3.27
CA ASN A 130 6.00 -12.83 3.12
C ASN A 130 7.52 -13.10 2.90
N ARG A 131 7.96 -14.33 3.07
CA ARG A 131 9.38 -14.74 2.95
C ARG A 131 9.77 -15.11 1.54
N THR A 132 8.81 -15.29 0.65
CA THR A 132 9.05 -15.69 -0.74
C THR A 132 9.48 -14.50 -1.58
N GLY A 133 10.52 -14.69 -2.41
CA GLY A 133 10.99 -13.71 -3.39
C GLY A 133 12.18 -12.86 -2.96
N ASN A 134 12.82 -12.26 -3.95
CA ASN A 134 13.92 -11.32 -3.78
C ASN A 134 13.37 -9.91 -3.52
N LYS A 135 13.27 -9.53 -2.26
CA LYS A 135 12.82 -8.19 -1.89
C LYS A 135 13.90 -7.15 -2.20
N ILE A 136 13.53 -6.12 -2.91
CA ILE A 136 14.37 -4.94 -3.20
C ILE A 136 14.11 -3.79 -2.21
N HIS A 137 13.03 -3.89 -1.41
CA HIS A 137 12.68 -2.91 -0.38
C HIS A 137 12.24 -3.62 0.91
N PRO A 138 12.63 -3.15 2.11
CA PRO A 138 12.36 -3.84 3.39
C PRO A 138 10.86 -4.01 3.68
N THR A 139 10.03 -3.07 3.28
CA THR A 139 8.57 -3.10 3.47
C THR A 139 7.80 -3.52 2.22
N GLN A 140 8.49 -4.06 1.20
CA GLN A 140 7.88 -4.48 -0.05
C GLN A 140 6.74 -5.46 0.17
N LYS A 141 5.57 -5.11 -0.35
CA LYS A 141 4.43 -6.02 -0.45
C LYS A 141 4.53 -6.89 -1.70
N PRO A 142 4.04 -8.15 -1.65
CA PRO A 142 4.07 -9.06 -2.80
C PRO A 142 3.25 -8.54 -3.97
N THR A 143 3.71 -8.80 -5.18
CA THR A 143 2.95 -8.49 -6.42
C THR A 143 1.64 -9.27 -6.45
N GLU A 144 1.61 -10.49 -5.93
CA GLU A 144 0.44 -11.35 -5.80
C GLU A 144 -0.65 -10.72 -4.94
N LEU A 145 -0.27 -9.96 -3.91
CA LEU A 145 -1.21 -9.22 -3.09
C LEU A 145 -1.92 -8.13 -3.90
N TYR A 146 -1.16 -7.36 -4.68
CA TYR A 146 -1.74 -6.33 -5.54
C TYR A 146 -2.59 -6.94 -6.66
N ALA A 147 -2.16 -8.04 -7.27
CA ALA A 147 -2.96 -8.78 -8.25
C ALA A 147 -4.30 -9.25 -7.65
N TYR A 148 -4.29 -9.73 -6.40
CA TYR A 148 -5.51 -10.07 -5.67
C TYR A 148 -6.42 -8.87 -5.45
N LEU A 149 -5.87 -7.71 -5.06
CA LEU A 149 -6.64 -6.49 -4.87
C LEU A 149 -7.27 -6.02 -6.19
N LEU A 150 -6.50 -5.98 -7.26
CA LEU A 150 -6.98 -5.57 -8.57
C LEU A 150 -8.10 -6.49 -9.06
N LYS A 151 -7.93 -7.81 -8.95
CA LYS A 151 -8.95 -8.79 -9.34
C LYS A 151 -10.27 -8.63 -8.59
N ASN A 152 -10.23 -8.24 -7.31
CA ASN A 152 -11.42 -8.19 -6.46
C ASN A 152 -12.09 -6.81 -6.42
N PHE A 153 -11.35 -5.72 -6.71
CA PHE A 153 -11.79 -4.37 -6.45
C PHE A 153 -11.66 -3.41 -7.65
N ALA A 154 -10.80 -3.71 -8.63
CA ALA A 154 -10.65 -2.86 -9.79
C ALA A 154 -11.76 -3.12 -10.84
N ILE A 155 -12.13 -2.05 -11.54
CA ILE A 155 -12.98 -2.13 -12.73
C ILE A 155 -12.07 -2.31 -13.94
N GLY A 156 -12.37 -3.26 -14.82
CA GLY A 156 -11.59 -3.48 -16.04
C GLY A 156 -11.48 -2.19 -16.88
N GLY A 157 -10.25 -1.81 -17.23
CA GLY A 157 -9.97 -0.56 -17.94
C GLY A 157 -10.05 0.71 -17.09
N GLY A 158 -10.27 0.59 -15.77
CA GLY A 158 -10.31 1.71 -14.84
C GLY A 158 -8.94 2.33 -14.57
N LYS A 159 -8.93 3.62 -14.21
CA LYS A 159 -7.73 4.35 -13.81
C LYS A 159 -7.37 4.04 -12.36
N ILE A 160 -6.16 3.54 -12.14
CA ILE A 160 -5.63 3.19 -10.81
C ILE A 160 -4.54 4.17 -10.42
N PHE A 161 -4.54 4.59 -9.17
CA PHE A 161 -3.57 5.51 -8.58
C PHE A 161 -2.87 4.87 -7.38
N ASP A 162 -1.56 5.01 -7.34
CA ASP A 162 -0.72 4.65 -6.20
C ASP A 162 0.17 5.86 -5.84
N PRO A 163 -0.17 6.62 -4.78
CA PRO A 163 0.60 7.78 -4.35
C PRO A 163 1.93 7.41 -3.67
N TYR A 164 2.12 6.14 -3.28
CA TYR A 164 3.29 5.66 -2.53
C TYR A 164 3.90 4.44 -3.19
N LEU A 165 4.31 4.57 -4.44
CA LEU A 165 4.71 3.48 -5.34
C LEU A 165 5.75 2.50 -4.75
N GLY A 166 6.68 2.99 -3.94
CA GLY A 166 7.72 2.19 -3.29
C GLY A 166 8.50 1.32 -4.28
N SER A 167 8.41 -0.01 -4.11
CA SER A 167 9.07 -0.99 -4.99
C SER A 167 8.39 -1.19 -6.35
N GLY A 168 7.26 -0.57 -6.60
CA GLY A 168 6.50 -0.72 -7.84
C GLY A 168 5.68 -2.01 -7.95
N SER A 169 5.46 -2.75 -6.85
CA SER A 169 4.70 -4.00 -6.87
C SER A 169 3.27 -3.82 -7.38
N SER A 170 2.62 -2.72 -7.04
CA SER A 170 1.29 -2.33 -7.53
C SER A 170 1.27 -2.18 -9.05
N ARG A 171 2.28 -1.49 -9.58
CA ARG A 171 2.45 -1.26 -11.02
C ARG A 171 2.68 -2.56 -11.78
N ILE A 172 3.57 -3.44 -11.27
CA ILE A 172 3.85 -4.75 -11.89
C ILE A 172 2.58 -5.60 -11.93
N ALA A 173 1.77 -5.58 -10.87
CA ALA A 173 0.52 -6.33 -10.81
C ALA A 173 -0.56 -5.80 -11.77
N ALA A 174 -0.53 -4.50 -12.08
CA ALA A 174 -1.49 -3.86 -12.98
C ALA A 174 -1.16 -4.05 -14.47
N TYR A 175 0.07 -4.44 -14.79
CA TYR A 175 0.57 -4.64 -16.14
C TYR A 175 0.32 -6.06 -16.64
#